data_912601a2c029101125261b7ba42ec4a5
#
_entry.id   912601a2c029101125261b7ba42ec4a5
#
_cell.length_a   1.000
_cell.length_b   1.000
_cell.length_c   1.000
_cell.angle_alpha   90.00
_cell.angle_beta   90.00
_cell.angle_gamma   90.00
#
_symmetry.space_group_name_H-M   'P 1'
#
loop_
_entity.id
_entity.type
_entity.pdbx_description
1 polymer ?
#
loop_
_entity_poly.entity_id
_entity_poly.type
_entity_poly.pdbx_seq_one_letter_code
_entity_poly.pdbx_strand_id
1 'polypeptide(L)'
;ETKQLRVKGDNPDALLPEIRKICSNIESEVKVIAPEEEKEESSSHPLAEMLIGAALFVAGLLIPVMAVKLVLLIAAYLLLGRHVLLTAVKNIGRGQVFDENFLMAVATIGAWAVGSFDEAVGVMLFYRVGEYFEDRAVDRSRKQIMDAIDLRPETVNLVKDNGEIEVIPAED
;
A
#
# COMPACT_ATOMS: atom_id res chain seq x y z
N GLU A 1 4.07 -11.08 -1.76
CA GLU A 1 5.56 -11.01 -1.77
C GLU A 1 6.01 -10.17 -2.95
N THR A 2 6.66 -9.04 -2.67
CA THR A 2 7.24 -8.19 -3.71
C THR A 2 8.60 -8.77 -4.07
N LYS A 3 8.70 -9.43 -5.22
CA LYS A 3 10.00 -9.89 -5.75
C LYS A 3 10.51 -8.81 -6.70
N GLN A 4 11.71 -8.31 -6.46
CA GLN A 4 12.37 -7.39 -7.39
C GLN A 4 13.11 -8.19 -8.46
N LEU A 5 12.78 -7.94 -9.72
CA LEU A 5 13.51 -8.47 -10.87
C LEU A 5 14.44 -7.38 -11.41
N ARG A 6 15.74 -7.59 -11.34
CA ARG A 6 16.73 -6.66 -11.92
C ARG A 6 17.05 -7.10 -13.34
N VAL A 7 16.61 -6.32 -14.34
CA VAL A 7 16.89 -6.58 -15.75
C VAL A 7 18.01 -5.64 -16.21
N LYS A 8 19.10 -6.20 -16.74
CA LYS A 8 20.23 -5.45 -17.31
C LYS A 8 20.20 -5.61 -18.83
N GLY A 9 20.06 -4.51 -19.56
CA GLY A 9 20.04 -4.52 -21.04
C GLY A 9 20.22 -3.10 -21.58
N ASP A 10 20.51 -3.00 -22.88
CA ASP A 10 20.79 -1.73 -23.57
C ASP A 10 19.54 -0.82 -23.64
N ASN A 11 18.32 -1.35 -23.49
CA ASN A 11 17.08 -0.58 -23.44
C ASN A 11 16.04 -1.34 -22.59
N PRO A 12 16.09 -1.22 -21.24
CA PRO A 12 15.23 -1.97 -20.32
C PRO A 12 13.74 -1.60 -20.46
N ASP A 13 13.42 -0.37 -20.86
CA ASP A 13 12.04 0.10 -21.00
C ASP A 13 11.30 -0.57 -22.17
N ALA A 14 12.02 -0.91 -23.22
CA ALA A 14 11.44 -1.64 -24.38
C ALA A 14 11.05 -3.09 -24.03
N LEU A 15 11.64 -3.67 -22.99
CA LEU A 15 11.38 -5.04 -22.53
C LEU A 15 10.22 -5.13 -21.54
N LEU A 16 9.79 -4.03 -20.95
CA LEU A 16 8.71 -3.96 -19.95
C LEU A 16 7.40 -4.61 -20.41
N PRO A 17 6.87 -4.36 -21.63
CA PRO A 17 5.62 -4.97 -22.07
C PRO A 17 5.74 -6.49 -22.28
N GLU A 18 6.92 -6.96 -22.67
CA GLU A 18 7.20 -8.38 -22.88
C GLU A 18 7.32 -9.12 -21.54
N ILE A 19 8.00 -8.51 -20.57
CA ILE A 19 8.11 -9.00 -19.18
C ILE A 19 6.73 -9.06 -18.53
N ARG A 20 5.90 -8.03 -18.67
CA ARG A 20 4.50 -8.02 -18.20
C ARG A 20 3.69 -9.18 -18.77
N LYS A 21 3.82 -9.43 -20.05
CA LYS A 21 3.11 -10.52 -20.74
C LYS A 21 3.57 -11.89 -20.26
N ILE A 22 4.87 -12.09 -20.03
CA ILE A 22 5.42 -13.34 -19.52
C ILE A 22 4.98 -13.57 -18.06
N CYS A 23 5.12 -12.57 -17.20
CA CYS A 23 4.71 -12.67 -15.81
C CYS A 23 3.21 -12.92 -15.65
N SER A 24 2.35 -12.25 -16.44
CA SER A 24 0.90 -12.45 -16.40
C SER A 24 0.46 -13.83 -16.93
N ASN A 25 1.28 -14.49 -17.77
CA ASN A 25 1.02 -15.85 -18.25
C ASN A 25 1.42 -16.92 -17.22
N ILE A 26 2.37 -16.63 -16.34
CA ILE A 26 2.86 -17.57 -15.31
C ILE A 26 2.01 -17.45 -14.04
N GLU A 27 1.78 -16.23 -13.60
CA GLU A 27 0.92 -15.92 -12.44
C GLU A 27 0.02 -14.74 -12.80
N SER A 28 -1.29 -14.98 -12.91
CA SER A 28 -2.28 -13.95 -13.29
C SER A 28 -2.43 -12.82 -12.26
N GLU A 29 -1.87 -12.97 -11.07
CA GLU A 29 -1.91 -11.98 -9.97
C GLU A 29 -0.65 -11.10 -9.88
N VAL A 30 0.41 -11.40 -10.63
CA VAL A 30 1.67 -10.62 -10.58
C VAL A 30 1.54 -9.35 -11.40
N LYS A 31 1.58 -8.22 -10.71
CA LYS A 31 1.63 -6.88 -11.32
C LYS A 31 3.09 -6.44 -11.43
N VAL A 32 3.64 -6.41 -12.63
CA VAL A 32 4.99 -5.89 -12.89
C VAL A 32 4.92 -4.37 -12.96
N ILE A 33 5.52 -3.69 -11.98
CA ILE A 33 5.54 -2.23 -11.84
C ILE A 33 6.97 -1.76 -12.13
N ALA A 34 7.12 -0.76 -13.02
CA ALA A 34 8.41 -0.11 -13.21
C ALA A 34 8.70 0.85 -12.04
N PRO A 35 9.98 1.09 -11.68
CA PRO A 35 10.35 1.98 -10.57
C PRO A 35 9.82 3.42 -10.73
N GLU A 36 9.56 3.86 -11.96
CA GLU A 36 8.96 5.17 -12.25
C GLU A 36 7.44 5.18 -12.02
N GLU A 37 6.74 4.09 -12.34
CA GLU A 37 5.30 3.92 -12.08
C GLU A 37 4.99 3.79 -10.57
N GLU A 38 5.92 3.22 -9.79
CA GLU A 38 5.81 3.14 -8.33
C GLU A 38 5.82 4.53 -7.68
N LYS A 39 6.51 5.49 -8.28
CA LYS A 39 6.51 6.90 -7.84
C LYS A 39 5.21 7.64 -8.16
N GLU A 40 4.52 7.30 -9.24
CA GLU A 40 3.26 7.92 -9.62
C GLU A 40 2.06 7.38 -8.83
N GLU A 41 2.03 6.07 -8.52
CA GLU A 41 1.00 5.51 -7.63
C GLU A 41 1.20 5.93 -6.16
N SER A 42 2.43 6.26 -5.75
CA SER A 42 2.78 6.76 -4.40
C SER A 42 2.55 8.26 -4.20
N SER A 43 2.12 9.01 -5.21
CA SER A 43 1.87 10.46 -5.09
C SER A 43 0.56 10.86 -4.41
N SER A 44 -0.33 9.92 -4.08
CA SER A 44 -1.38 10.18 -3.11
C SER A 44 -0.72 10.26 -1.73
N HIS A 45 -0.73 11.44 -1.13
CA HIS A 45 -0.25 11.63 0.24
C HIS A 45 -1.27 10.99 1.22
N PRO A 46 -1.12 9.72 1.63
CA PRO A 46 -2.12 9.03 2.45
C PRO A 46 -2.33 9.74 3.79
N LEU A 47 -1.28 10.38 4.30
CA LEU A 47 -1.35 11.25 5.48
C LEU A 47 -2.22 12.49 5.24
N ALA A 48 -2.09 13.15 4.09
CA ALA A 48 -2.86 14.36 3.81
C ALA A 48 -4.36 14.03 3.68
N GLU A 49 -4.71 12.95 2.98
CA GLU A 49 -6.11 12.49 2.88
C GLU A 49 -6.69 12.13 4.25
N MET A 50 -5.92 11.43 5.07
CA MET A 50 -6.32 11.07 6.43
C MET A 50 -6.51 12.30 7.32
N LEU A 51 -5.60 13.27 7.26
CA LEU A 51 -5.70 14.51 8.03
C LEU A 51 -6.88 15.38 7.59
N ILE A 52 -7.13 15.50 6.28
CA ILE A 52 -8.29 16.21 5.74
C ILE A 52 -9.59 15.52 6.17
N GLY A 53 -9.65 14.19 6.06
CA GLY A 53 -10.81 13.40 6.51
C GLY A 53 -11.07 13.55 8.01
N ALA A 54 -10.02 13.53 8.83
CA ALA A 54 -10.11 13.77 10.27
C ALA A 54 -10.59 15.19 10.59
N ALA A 55 -10.07 16.20 9.87
CA ALA A 55 -10.50 17.60 10.05
C ALA A 55 -11.98 17.78 9.67
N LEU A 56 -12.45 17.18 8.58
CA LEU A 56 -13.86 17.20 8.18
C LEU A 56 -14.75 16.50 9.21
N PHE A 57 -14.30 15.38 9.76
CA PHE A 57 -15.00 14.66 10.82
C PHE A 57 -15.16 15.52 12.08
N VAL A 58 -14.06 16.08 12.59
CA VAL A 58 -14.08 16.96 13.76
C VAL A 58 -14.96 18.20 13.52
N ALA A 59 -14.85 18.82 12.34
CA ALA A 59 -15.71 19.94 11.96
C ALA A 59 -17.20 19.54 11.96
N GLY A 60 -17.52 18.35 11.44
CA GLY A 60 -18.88 17.79 11.45
C GLY A 60 -19.43 17.58 12.86
N LEU A 61 -18.59 17.15 13.82
CA LEU A 61 -18.98 16.99 15.21
C LEU A 61 -19.28 18.32 15.93
N LEU A 62 -18.58 19.38 15.55
CA LEU A 62 -18.69 20.70 16.20
C LEU A 62 -19.87 21.53 15.67
N ILE A 63 -20.38 21.23 14.47
CA ILE A 63 -21.46 22.00 13.83
C ILE A 63 -22.83 21.52 14.31
N PRO A 64 -23.66 22.41 14.90
CA PRO A 64 -24.99 22.03 15.39
C PRO A 64 -26.05 21.93 14.30
N VAL A 65 -25.79 22.45 13.07
CA VAL A 65 -26.74 22.45 11.96
C VAL A 65 -26.71 21.07 11.30
N MET A 66 -27.78 20.29 11.46
CA MET A 66 -27.85 18.89 11.01
C MET A 66 -27.54 18.70 9.51
N ALA A 67 -28.04 19.57 8.64
CA ALA A 67 -27.79 19.49 7.22
C ALA A 67 -26.29 19.65 6.88
N VAL A 68 -25.62 20.63 7.49
CA VAL A 68 -24.18 20.88 7.28
C VAL A 68 -23.34 19.76 7.90
N LYS A 69 -23.71 19.31 9.09
CA LYS A 69 -23.10 18.15 9.76
C LYS A 69 -23.11 16.93 8.83
N LEU A 70 -24.27 16.57 8.28
CA LEU A 70 -24.40 15.42 7.37
C LEU A 70 -23.52 15.55 6.14
N VAL A 71 -23.48 16.72 5.50
CA VAL A 71 -22.63 16.94 4.32
C VAL A 71 -21.15 16.75 4.66
N LEU A 72 -20.68 17.27 5.78
CA LEU A 72 -19.30 17.11 6.22
C LEU A 72 -18.97 15.66 6.56
N LEU A 73 -19.88 14.95 7.23
CA LEU A 73 -19.70 13.54 7.56
C LEU A 73 -19.70 12.65 6.32
N ILE A 74 -20.56 12.93 5.33
CA ILE A 74 -20.56 12.21 4.05
C ILE A 74 -19.24 12.46 3.32
N ALA A 75 -18.76 13.70 3.26
CA ALA A 75 -17.50 14.03 2.62
C ALA A 75 -16.31 13.33 3.31
N ALA A 76 -16.28 13.35 4.65
CA ALA A 76 -15.27 12.63 5.43
C ALA A 76 -15.33 11.12 5.19
N TYR A 77 -16.52 10.53 5.21
CA TYR A 77 -16.73 9.10 4.99
C TYR A 77 -16.27 8.65 3.61
N LEU A 78 -16.62 9.40 2.55
CA LEU A 78 -16.20 9.08 1.19
C LEU A 78 -14.70 9.25 1.00
N LEU A 79 -14.10 10.28 1.60
CA LEU A 79 -12.65 10.52 1.52
C LEU A 79 -11.86 9.41 2.23
N LEU A 80 -12.24 9.08 3.47
CA LEU A 80 -11.57 8.07 4.28
C LEU A 80 -11.86 6.66 3.78
N GLY A 81 -13.12 6.38 3.40
CA GLY A 81 -13.61 5.05 3.06
C GLY A 81 -13.46 4.65 1.60
N ARG A 82 -13.05 5.56 0.70
CA ARG A 82 -13.02 5.25 -0.74
C ARG A 82 -12.24 3.99 -1.07
N HIS A 83 -11.07 3.79 -0.45
CA HIS A 83 -10.23 2.62 -0.69
C HIS A 83 -10.91 1.35 -0.19
N VAL A 84 -11.41 1.36 1.04
CA VAL A 84 -12.13 0.24 1.67
C VAL A 84 -13.36 -0.16 0.86
N LEU A 85 -14.20 0.82 0.49
CA LEU A 85 -15.43 0.58 -0.27
C LEU A 85 -15.14 0.03 -1.67
N LEU A 86 -14.16 0.60 -2.38
CA LEU A 86 -13.79 0.12 -3.71
C LEU A 86 -13.16 -1.28 -3.67
N THR A 87 -12.33 -1.55 -2.66
CA THR A 87 -11.72 -2.88 -2.46
C THR A 87 -12.80 -3.91 -2.09
N ALA A 88 -13.72 -3.59 -1.20
CA ALA A 88 -14.84 -4.46 -0.86
C ALA A 88 -15.68 -4.84 -2.09
N VAL A 89 -16.07 -3.86 -2.92
CA VAL A 89 -16.82 -4.11 -4.16
C VAL A 89 -16.03 -5.00 -5.14
N LYS A 90 -14.73 -4.75 -5.27
CA LYS A 90 -13.82 -5.50 -6.15
C LYS A 90 -13.67 -6.96 -5.70
N ASN A 91 -13.55 -7.17 -4.37
CA ASN A 91 -13.39 -8.49 -3.77
C ASN A 91 -14.69 -9.32 -3.83
N ILE A 92 -15.83 -8.68 -3.67
CA ILE A 92 -17.15 -9.31 -3.94
C ILE A 92 -17.20 -9.83 -5.39
N GLY A 93 -16.80 -9.00 -6.36
CA GLY A 93 -16.77 -9.39 -7.77
C GLY A 93 -15.83 -10.57 -8.09
N ARG A 94 -14.84 -10.82 -7.23
CA ARG A 94 -13.88 -11.94 -7.32
C ARG A 94 -14.27 -13.15 -6.47
N GLY A 95 -15.41 -13.11 -5.79
CA GLY A 95 -15.89 -14.18 -4.91
C GLY A 95 -15.24 -14.20 -3.52
N GLN A 96 -14.43 -13.21 -3.17
CA GLN A 96 -13.84 -13.04 -1.84
C GLN A 96 -14.74 -12.14 -1.00
N VAL A 97 -15.81 -12.71 -0.47
CA VAL A 97 -16.90 -11.94 0.17
C VAL A 97 -16.61 -11.64 1.65
N PHE A 98 -15.72 -12.37 2.33
CA PHE A 98 -15.51 -12.25 3.77
C PHE A 98 -14.08 -11.75 4.09
N ASP A 99 -13.65 -10.70 3.40
CA ASP A 99 -12.44 -9.99 3.77
C ASP A 99 -12.72 -8.83 4.74
N GLU A 100 -11.67 -8.26 5.32
CA GLU A 100 -11.78 -7.16 6.28
C GLU A 100 -12.46 -5.91 5.69
N ASN A 101 -12.16 -5.58 4.42
CA ASN A 101 -12.75 -4.43 3.74
C ASN A 101 -14.27 -4.60 3.56
N PHE A 102 -14.71 -5.80 3.24
CA PHE A 102 -16.14 -6.12 3.16
C PHE A 102 -16.83 -5.95 4.52
N LEU A 103 -16.25 -6.52 5.58
CA LEU A 103 -16.81 -6.41 6.93
C LEU A 103 -16.89 -4.96 7.39
N MET A 104 -15.84 -4.16 7.14
CA MET A 104 -15.82 -2.73 7.46
C MET A 104 -16.84 -1.94 6.64
N ALA A 105 -16.97 -2.23 5.34
CA ALA A 105 -17.96 -1.59 4.49
C ALA A 105 -19.39 -1.89 4.98
N VAL A 106 -19.70 -3.15 5.28
CA VAL A 106 -21.02 -3.55 5.79
C VAL A 106 -21.33 -2.92 7.15
N ALA A 107 -20.35 -2.93 8.07
CA ALA A 107 -20.52 -2.35 9.41
C ALA A 107 -20.79 -0.84 9.34
N THR A 108 -20.02 -0.10 8.54
CA THR A 108 -20.16 1.35 8.42
C THR A 108 -21.40 1.77 7.63
N ILE A 109 -21.79 1.03 6.59
CA ILE A 109 -23.07 1.24 5.86
C ILE A 109 -24.24 0.92 6.80
N GLY A 110 -24.14 -0.14 7.62
CA GLY A 110 -25.12 -0.46 8.63
C GLY A 110 -25.29 0.66 9.66
N ALA A 111 -24.20 1.25 10.13
CA ALA A 111 -24.23 2.41 11.03
C ALA A 111 -24.93 3.62 10.39
N TRP A 112 -24.69 3.89 9.10
CA TRP A 112 -25.44 4.90 8.34
C TRP A 112 -26.94 4.60 8.30
N ALA A 113 -27.32 3.36 8.07
CA ALA A 113 -28.72 2.94 7.98
C ALA A 113 -29.49 3.11 9.30
N VAL A 114 -28.83 2.95 10.44
CA VAL A 114 -29.44 3.15 11.77
C VAL A 114 -29.31 4.61 12.28
N GLY A 115 -28.73 5.51 11.50
CA GLY A 115 -28.58 6.93 11.84
C GLY A 115 -27.38 7.27 12.72
N SER A 116 -26.48 6.33 12.97
CA SER A 116 -25.21 6.52 13.72
C SER A 116 -24.11 7.05 12.81
N PHE A 117 -24.30 8.23 12.25
CA PHE A 117 -23.40 8.82 11.24
C PHE A 117 -22.00 9.11 11.79
N ASP A 118 -21.93 9.63 13.01
CA ASP A 118 -20.68 9.97 13.69
C ASP A 118 -19.84 8.71 13.94
N GLU A 119 -20.49 7.61 14.34
CA GLU A 119 -19.85 6.32 14.59
C GLU A 119 -19.31 5.71 13.28
N ALA A 120 -20.09 5.76 12.20
CA ALA A 120 -19.67 5.25 10.90
C ALA A 120 -18.39 5.92 10.40
N VAL A 121 -18.32 7.25 10.50
CA VAL A 121 -17.11 8.01 10.08
C VAL A 121 -15.96 7.78 11.05
N GLY A 122 -16.25 7.74 12.37
CA GLY A 122 -15.23 7.45 13.38
C GLY A 122 -14.56 6.10 13.18
N VAL A 123 -15.34 5.05 12.96
CA VAL A 123 -14.82 3.71 12.67
C VAL A 123 -13.93 3.72 11.42
N MET A 124 -14.37 4.37 10.34
CA MET A 124 -13.58 4.47 9.11
C MET A 124 -12.28 5.24 9.30
N LEU A 125 -12.31 6.31 10.11
CA LEU A 125 -11.09 7.07 10.47
C LEU A 125 -10.10 6.20 11.24
N PHE A 126 -10.56 5.49 12.29
CA PHE A 126 -9.69 4.61 13.08
C PHE A 126 -9.12 3.48 12.24
N TYR A 127 -9.90 2.90 11.34
CA TYR A 127 -9.43 1.89 10.41
C TYR A 127 -8.28 2.43 9.53
N ARG A 128 -8.47 3.61 8.91
CA ARG A 128 -7.42 4.25 8.09
C ARG A 128 -6.16 4.58 8.87
N VAL A 129 -6.31 4.99 10.13
CA VAL A 129 -5.15 5.22 11.01
C VAL A 129 -4.41 3.90 11.27
N GLY A 130 -5.15 2.82 11.54
CA GLY A 130 -4.58 1.48 11.74
C GLY A 130 -3.82 0.99 10.51
N GLU A 131 -4.44 1.05 9.33
CA GLU A 131 -3.86 0.68 8.04
C GLU A 131 -2.55 1.46 7.76
N TYR A 132 -2.56 2.78 8.01
CA TYR A 132 -1.36 3.60 7.85
C TYR A 132 -0.19 3.15 8.76
N PHE A 133 -0.47 2.79 10.01
CA PHE A 133 0.58 2.30 10.92
C PHE A 133 1.04 0.89 10.55
N GLU A 134 0.14 0.04 10.09
CA GLU A 134 0.44 -1.30 9.61
C GLU A 134 1.39 -1.25 8.40
N ASP A 135 1.03 -0.48 7.38
CA ASP A 135 1.87 -0.28 6.19
C ASP A 135 3.28 0.19 6.57
N ARG A 136 3.36 1.18 7.46
CA ARG A 136 4.64 1.71 7.91
C ARG A 136 5.46 0.71 8.72
N ALA A 137 4.82 -0.15 9.51
CA ALA A 137 5.49 -1.21 10.26
C ALA A 137 6.03 -2.30 9.32
N VAL A 138 5.24 -2.69 8.32
CA VAL A 138 5.62 -3.65 7.28
C VAL A 138 6.80 -3.12 6.45
N ASP A 139 6.74 -1.88 5.99
CA ASP A 139 7.81 -1.25 5.21
C ASP A 139 9.12 -1.18 6.00
N ARG A 140 9.04 -0.82 7.27
CA ARG A 140 10.21 -0.79 8.15
C ARG A 140 10.81 -2.18 8.34
N SER A 141 9.97 -3.18 8.54
CA SER A 141 10.40 -4.58 8.69
C SER A 141 11.05 -5.09 7.41
N ARG A 142 10.46 -4.82 6.25
CA ARG A 142 11.03 -5.18 4.93
C ARG A 142 12.40 -4.53 4.72
N LYS A 143 12.52 -3.25 5.02
CA LYS A 143 13.79 -2.53 4.90
C LYS A 143 14.88 -3.16 5.77
N GLN A 144 14.57 -3.51 7.03
CA GLN A 144 15.52 -4.16 7.92
C GLN A 144 15.98 -5.53 7.40
N ILE A 145 15.06 -6.30 6.78
CA ILE A 145 15.38 -7.59 6.17
C ILE A 145 16.29 -7.39 4.96
N MET A 146 15.97 -6.42 4.10
CA MET A 146 16.80 -6.09 2.93
C MET A 146 18.18 -5.60 3.32
N ASP A 147 18.27 -4.70 4.31
CA ASP A 147 19.54 -4.20 4.85
C ASP A 147 20.38 -5.37 5.44
N ALA A 148 19.73 -6.37 6.07
CA ALA A 148 20.43 -7.54 6.59
C ALA A 148 20.94 -8.50 5.49
N ILE A 149 20.25 -8.58 4.35
CA ILE A 149 20.67 -9.38 3.19
C ILE A 149 21.81 -8.67 2.44
N ASP A 150 21.77 -7.34 2.37
CA ASP A 150 22.75 -6.49 1.65
C ASP A 150 24.10 -6.39 2.40
N LEU A 151 24.18 -6.95 3.63
CA LEU A 151 25.46 -7.10 4.37
C LEU A 151 26.40 -8.15 3.77
N ARG A 152 26.00 -8.86 2.70
CA ARG A 152 26.94 -9.69 1.95
C ARG A 152 27.97 -8.77 1.25
N PRO A 153 29.25 -8.92 1.55
CA PRO A 153 30.27 -8.17 0.81
C PRO A 153 30.17 -8.54 -0.68
N GLU A 154 30.08 -7.56 -1.54
CA GLU A 154 30.11 -7.78 -3.00
C GLU A 154 31.45 -8.37 -3.45
N THR A 155 32.50 -8.11 -2.68
CA THR A 155 33.86 -8.57 -2.97
C THR A 155 34.53 -9.12 -1.71
N VAL A 156 35.37 -10.11 -1.86
CA VAL A 156 36.21 -10.67 -0.80
C VAL A 156 37.69 -10.57 -1.19
N ASN A 157 38.56 -10.46 -0.19
CA ASN A 157 39.99 -10.45 -0.39
C ASN A 157 40.54 -11.90 -0.37
N LEU A 158 40.88 -12.42 -1.55
CA LEU A 158 41.55 -13.71 -1.66
C LEU A 158 43.04 -13.52 -1.45
N VAL A 159 43.60 -14.19 -0.44
CA VAL A 159 45.05 -14.21 -0.21
C VAL A 159 45.65 -15.40 -0.95
N LYS A 160 46.46 -15.14 -1.99
CA LYS A 160 47.18 -16.17 -2.74
C LYS A 160 48.34 -16.76 -1.94
N ASP A 161 48.79 -17.93 -2.33
CA ASP A 161 49.94 -18.61 -1.67
C ASP A 161 51.24 -17.80 -1.68
N ASN A 162 51.36 -16.84 -2.60
CA ASN A 162 52.48 -15.92 -2.69
C ASN A 162 52.34 -14.68 -1.79
N GLY A 163 51.23 -14.54 -1.02
CA GLY A 163 50.92 -13.42 -0.13
C GLY A 163 50.31 -12.22 -0.81
N GLU A 164 50.05 -12.28 -2.13
CA GLU A 164 49.30 -11.23 -2.82
C GLU A 164 47.77 -11.30 -2.50
N ILE A 165 47.18 -10.13 -2.36
CA ILE A 165 45.75 -9.99 -2.11
C ILE A 165 45.05 -9.64 -3.43
N GLU A 166 44.12 -10.48 -3.86
CA GLU A 166 43.30 -10.23 -5.03
C GLU A 166 41.83 -10.03 -4.56
N VAL A 167 41.22 -8.95 -5.03
CA VAL A 167 39.78 -8.66 -4.74
C VAL A 167 38.96 -9.40 -5.79
N ILE A 168 38.20 -10.39 -5.34
CA ILE A 168 37.32 -11.18 -6.20
C ILE A 168 35.85 -10.97 -5.80
N PRO A 169 34.87 -11.19 -6.71
CA PRO A 169 33.47 -11.22 -6.36
C PRO A 169 33.19 -12.30 -5.30
N ALA A 170 32.30 -12.02 -4.36
CA ALA A 170 31.97 -12.97 -3.28
C ALA A 170 31.20 -14.22 -3.74
N GLU A 171 30.77 -14.24 -5.01
CA GLU A 171 30.01 -15.34 -5.61
C GLU A 171 30.90 -16.36 -6.33
N ASP A 172 32.20 -16.10 -6.49
CA ASP A 172 33.19 -17.01 -7.05
C ASP A 172 33.92 -17.79 -5.94
#